data_cee7060a81e99c15a08788fc7b38a31d
#
_entry.id   cee7060a81e99c15a08788fc7b38a31d
#
_cell.length_a   1.000
_cell.length_b   1.000
_cell.length_c   1.000
_cell.angle_alpha   90.00
_cell.angle_beta   90.00
_cell.angle_gamma   90.00
#
_symmetry.space_group_name_H-M   'P 1'
#
loop_
_entity.id
_entity.type
_entity.pdbx_description
1 polymer ?
#
loop_
_entity_poly.entity_id
_entity_poly.type
_entity_poly.pdbx_seq_one_letter_code
_entity_poly.pdbx_strand_id
1 'polypeptide(L)'
;MRRAAARLCRTVLPVPPALSPTHLLYLHGFRSSPQSFKARRLAAWLAEHRPDLRWWCPQLPPSPQAAMHLVMDGITGWPAGTSAVLGSSLGGFYASVVAEATGWPAVLMNPAVDPARDLAAYIGEQTAFHAPEERFFFRAQYVDELRALAPAAITRLERYFAVIAQGDELLSWQEMAARYAGAHVHLLEGSDHALSDFEEHLPHILRFLQLP
;
A
#
# COMPACT_ATOMS: atom_id res chain seq x y z
N MET A 1 -19.33 -39.01 14.25
CA MET A 1 -19.82 -37.76 13.66
C MET A 1 -18.63 -37.04 13.01
N ARG A 2 -18.51 -37.12 11.69
CA ARG A 2 -17.43 -36.48 10.92
C ARG A 2 -17.85 -35.05 10.56
N ARG A 3 -17.11 -34.04 11.07
CA ARG A 3 -17.30 -32.65 10.68
C ARG A 3 -16.75 -32.46 9.26
N ALA A 4 -17.62 -32.10 8.34
CA ALA A 4 -17.23 -31.71 6.98
C ALA A 4 -16.48 -30.37 7.04
N ALA A 5 -15.23 -30.39 6.61
CA ALA A 5 -14.47 -29.16 6.35
C ALA A 5 -15.06 -28.49 5.12
N ALA A 6 -15.66 -27.34 5.29
CA ALA A 6 -16.11 -26.50 4.19
C ALA A 6 -14.87 -25.99 3.45
N ARG A 7 -14.64 -26.51 2.24
CA ARG A 7 -13.68 -25.94 1.28
C ARG A 7 -14.20 -24.56 0.88
N LEU A 8 -13.52 -23.52 1.31
CA LEU A 8 -13.69 -22.18 0.77
C LEU A 8 -13.38 -22.22 -0.73
N CYS A 9 -14.44 -22.17 -1.54
CA CYS A 9 -14.32 -22.02 -2.98
C CYS A 9 -13.71 -20.65 -3.25
N ARG A 10 -12.43 -20.61 -3.68
CA ARG A 10 -11.78 -19.41 -4.15
C ARG A 10 -12.48 -18.99 -5.45
N THR A 11 -13.39 -18.04 -5.35
CA THR A 11 -13.92 -17.36 -6.52
C THR A 11 -12.80 -16.48 -7.07
N VAL A 12 -12.15 -16.93 -8.14
CA VAL A 12 -11.21 -16.11 -8.88
C VAL A 12 -12.05 -15.04 -9.58
N LEU A 13 -12.03 -13.83 -9.04
CA LEU A 13 -12.64 -12.68 -9.70
C LEU A 13 -11.94 -12.46 -11.05
N PRO A 14 -12.68 -12.14 -12.12
CA PRO A 14 -12.04 -11.80 -13.39
C PRO A 14 -11.18 -10.55 -13.18
N VAL A 15 -9.91 -10.65 -13.59
CA VAL A 15 -9.01 -9.49 -13.67
C VAL A 15 -9.66 -8.49 -14.62
N PRO A 16 -9.86 -7.22 -14.21
CA PRO A 16 -10.45 -6.23 -15.10
C PRO A 16 -9.59 -6.12 -16.37
N PRO A 17 -10.19 -5.87 -17.54
CA PRO A 17 -9.43 -5.61 -18.76
C PRO A 17 -8.62 -4.34 -18.52
N ALA A 18 -7.37 -4.50 -18.21
CA ALA A 18 -6.50 -3.40 -17.86
C ALA A 18 -5.54 -3.11 -19.01
N LEU A 19 -5.43 -1.86 -19.31
CA LEU A 19 -4.29 -1.34 -20.02
C LEU A 19 -3.10 -1.40 -19.06
N SER A 20 -1.97 -1.96 -19.51
CA SER A 20 -0.70 -1.92 -18.76
C SER A 20 -0.42 -0.48 -18.31
N PRO A 21 -0.10 -0.24 -17.04
CA PRO A 21 0.05 1.11 -16.54
C PRO A 21 1.20 1.86 -17.22
N THR A 22 1.00 3.15 -17.41
CA THR A 22 2.02 4.09 -17.86
C THR A 22 2.53 4.98 -16.72
N HIS A 23 1.79 5.00 -15.60
CA HIS A 23 2.13 5.80 -14.43
C HIS A 23 1.93 4.96 -13.17
N LEU A 24 2.95 4.90 -12.34
CA LEU A 24 2.92 4.22 -11.05
C LEU A 24 3.33 5.18 -9.93
N LEU A 25 2.45 5.31 -8.95
CA LEU A 25 2.69 5.99 -7.69
C LEU A 25 3.06 4.96 -6.62
N TYR A 26 4.13 5.22 -5.85
CA TYR A 26 4.47 4.41 -4.68
C TYR A 26 4.49 5.26 -3.42
N LEU A 27 3.80 4.79 -2.37
CA LEU A 27 3.69 5.47 -1.09
C LEU A 27 4.36 4.61 -0.01
N HIS A 28 5.42 5.16 0.59
CA HIS A 28 6.17 4.48 1.64
C HIS A 28 5.48 4.58 3.01
N GLY A 29 5.90 3.74 3.97
CA GLY A 29 5.35 3.69 5.31
C GLY A 29 5.81 4.81 6.25
N PHE A 30 5.33 4.75 7.49
CA PHE A 30 5.73 5.64 8.58
C PHE A 30 7.24 5.52 8.83
N ARG A 31 7.94 6.64 9.07
CA ARG A 31 9.39 6.72 9.31
C ARG A 31 10.24 6.18 8.15
N SER A 32 9.65 5.95 7.00
CA SER A 32 10.30 5.40 5.81
C SER A 32 10.59 6.49 4.77
N SER A 33 11.07 6.07 3.60
CA SER A 33 11.45 6.99 2.53
C SER A 33 11.38 6.30 1.16
N PRO A 34 11.56 7.04 0.04
CA PRO A 34 11.76 6.47 -1.29
C PRO A 34 12.97 5.52 -1.38
N GLN A 35 13.89 5.55 -0.39
CA GLN A 35 15.04 4.66 -0.29
C GLN A 35 14.70 3.32 0.39
N SER A 36 13.44 3.06 0.74
CA SER A 36 13.03 1.77 1.29
C SER A 36 13.35 0.62 0.34
N PHE A 37 13.61 -0.56 0.90
CA PHE A 37 13.98 -1.75 0.12
C PHE A 37 12.98 -2.02 -1.02
N LYS A 38 11.68 -2.09 -0.72
CA LYS A 38 10.63 -2.36 -1.71
C LYS A 38 10.55 -1.28 -2.80
N ALA A 39 10.65 -0.01 -2.43
CA ALA A 39 10.61 1.09 -3.41
C ALA A 39 11.80 1.02 -4.38
N ARG A 40 13.01 0.80 -3.87
CA ARG A 40 14.22 0.68 -4.69
C ARG A 40 14.19 -0.55 -5.60
N ARG A 41 13.73 -1.70 -5.08
CA ARG A 41 13.64 -2.94 -5.87
C ARG A 41 12.66 -2.79 -7.03
N LEU A 42 11.47 -2.23 -6.75
CA LEU A 42 10.48 -1.99 -7.79
C LEU A 42 10.97 -0.94 -8.82
N ALA A 43 11.58 0.15 -8.35
CA ALA A 43 12.15 1.17 -9.24
C ALA A 43 13.24 0.59 -10.16
N ALA A 44 14.14 -0.26 -9.63
CA ALA A 44 15.18 -0.92 -10.41
C ALA A 44 14.58 -1.86 -11.46
N TRP A 45 13.59 -2.66 -11.07
CA TRP A 45 12.90 -3.57 -11.99
C TRP A 45 12.22 -2.77 -13.13
N LEU A 46 11.51 -1.67 -12.79
CA LEU A 46 10.84 -0.83 -13.78
C LEU A 46 11.84 -0.16 -14.72
N ALA A 47 12.97 0.32 -14.24
CA ALA A 47 14.00 0.94 -15.05
C ALA A 47 14.57 -0.04 -16.11
N GLU A 48 14.64 -1.32 -15.78
CA GLU A 48 15.13 -2.37 -16.68
C GLU A 48 14.07 -2.83 -17.68
N HIS A 49 12.82 -3.01 -17.24
CA HIS A 49 11.80 -3.71 -18.03
C HIS A 49 10.74 -2.77 -18.61
N ARG A 50 10.54 -1.61 -18.01
CA ARG A 50 9.54 -0.60 -18.40
C ARG A 50 10.08 0.83 -18.25
N PRO A 51 11.18 1.19 -18.94
CA PRO A 51 11.77 2.52 -18.87
C PRO A 51 10.85 3.64 -19.42
N ASP A 52 9.80 3.26 -20.14
CA ASP A 52 8.74 4.14 -20.64
C ASP A 52 7.74 4.56 -19.55
N LEU A 53 7.70 3.83 -18.43
CA LEU A 53 6.72 4.03 -17.37
C LEU A 53 7.16 5.15 -16.43
N ARG A 54 6.26 6.10 -16.17
CA ARG A 54 6.50 7.15 -15.18
C ARG A 54 6.36 6.57 -13.76
N TRP A 55 7.49 6.43 -13.08
CA TRP A 55 7.57 6.08 -11.68
C TRP A 55 7.66 7.33 -10.81
N TRP A 56 6.85 7.39 -9.75
CA TRP A 56 6.93 8.45 -8.76
C TRP A 56 6.77 7.90 -7.34
N CYS A 57 7.79 8.13 -6.53
CA CYS A 57 7.82 7.79 -5.10
C CYS A 57 8.26 9.03 -4.34
N PRO A 58 7.33 9.92 -3.92
CA PRO A 58 7.68 11.12 -3.19
C PRO A 58 8.16 10.82 -1.77
N GLN A 59 9.03 11.67 -1.20
CA GLN A 59 9.22 11.72 0.24
C GLN A 59 7.97 12.33 0.87
N LEU A 60 7.28 11.53 1.68
CA LEU A 60 6.05 11.96 2.35
C LEU A 60 6.38 12.78 3.60
N PRO A 61 5.79 13.96 3.78
CA PRO A 61 5.95 14.72 5.02
C PRO A 61 5.27 14.02 6.20
N PRO A 62 5.65 14.35 7.45
CA PRO A 62 5.08 13.73 8.65
C PRO A 62 3.58 13.96 8.86
N SER A 63 3.03 15.11 8.39
CA SER A 63 1.60 15.39 8.43
C SER A 63 0.86 14.58 7.38
N PRO A 64 -0.12 13.73 7.77
CA PRO A 64 -0.93 12.97 6.83
C PRO A 64 -1.69 13.84 5.83
N GLN A 65 -2.22 14.97 6.29
CA GLN A 65 -2.91 15.93 5.41
C GLN A 65 -1.96 16.52 4.38
N ALA A 66 -0.76 16.96 4.81
CA ALA A 66 0.25 17.50 3.90
C ALA A 66 0.76 16.43 2.93
N ALA A 67 0.91 15.17 3.39
CA ALA A 67 1.29 14.05 2.53
C ALA A 67 0.24 13.82 1.43
N MET A 68 -1.04 13.82 1.79
CA MET A 68 -2.10 13.63 0.80
C MET A 68 -2.26 14.82 -0.15
N HIS A 69 -2.07 16.06 0.31
CA HIS A 69 -2.02 17.24 -0.59
C HIS A 69 -0.87 17.09 -1.60
N LEU A 70 0.35 16.80 -1.13
CA LEU A 70 1.50 16.57 -2.00
C LEU A 70 1.21 15.51 -3.07
N VAL A 71 0.62 14.39 -2.64
CA VAL A 71 0.32 13.26 -3.53
C VAL A 71 -0.75 13.64 -4.55
N MET A 72 -1.87 14.20 -4.11
CA MET A 72 -2.99 14.52 -5.00
C MET A 72 -2.62 15.62 -6.01
N ASP A 73 -1.85 16.62 -5.59
CA ASP A 73 -1.32 17.65 -6.49
C ASP A 73 -0.35 17.05 -7.51
N GLY A 74 0.55 16.17 -7.06
CA GLY A 74 1.57 15.55 -7.90
C GLY A 74 1.05 14.58 -8.96
N ILE A 75 -0.13 13.99 -8.74
CA ILE A 75 -0.80 13.10 -9.71
C ILE A 75 -1.83 13.84 -10.58
N THR A 76 -1.97 15.15 -10.40
CA THR A 76 -2.88 15.95 -11.23
C THR A 76 -2.54 15.79 -12.70
N GLY A 77 -3.53 15.46 -13.53
CA GLY A 77 -3.36 15.21 -14.95
C GLY A 77 -2.83 13.82 -15.32
N TRP A 78 -2.59 12.92 -14.35
CA TRP A 78 -2.27 11.54 -14.68
C TRP A 78 -3.45 10.84 -15.33
N PRO A 79 -3.23 9.99 -16.36
CA PRO A 79 -4.31 9.33 -17.08
C PRO A 79 -5.01 8.29 -16.22
N ALA A 80 -6.31 8.47 -15.96
CA ALA A 80 -7.07 7.62 -15.06
C ALA A 80 -7.06 6.12 -15.46
N GLY A 81 -7.06 5.83 -16.78
CA GLY A 81 -7.13 4.46 -17.29
C GLY A 81 -5.80 3.70 -17.27
N THR A 82 -4.66 4.38 -17.09
CA THR A 82 -3.33 3.77 -17.14
C THR A 82 -2.44 4.20 -15.95
N SER A 83 -3.05 4.61 -14.85
CA SER A 83 -2.36 4.90 -13.60
C SER A 83 -2.72 3.88 -12.54
N ALA A 84 -1.75 3.55 -11.67
CA ALA A 84 -1.98 2.70 -10.51
C ALA A 84 -1.17 3.21 -9.31
N VAL A 85 -1.59 2.82 -8.10
CA VAL A 85 -0.94 3.19 -6.86
C VAL A 85 -0.49 1.94 -6.09
N LEU A 86 0.70 2.01 -5.50
CA LEU A 86 1.21 1.01 -4.59
C LEU A 86 1.50 1.65 -3.24
N GLY A 87 1.34 0.89 -2.17
CA GLY A 87 1.67 1.40 -0.85
C GLY A 87 2.01 0.30 0.16
N SER A 88 2.90 0.61 1.09
CA SER A 88 3.31 -0.31 2.15
C SER A 88 3.05 0.28 3.53
N SER A 89 2.46 -0.52 4.43
CA SER A 89 2.15 -0.09 5.80
C SER A 89 1.25 1.16 5.82
N LEU A 90 1.64 2.26 6.43
CA LEU A 90 0.94 3.55 6.33
C LEU A 90 0.75 4.01 4.88
N GLY A 91 1.74 3.75 4.01
CA GLY A 91 1.61 4.02 2.57
C GLY A 91 0.49 3.20 1.92
N GLY A 92 0.20 2.01 2.43
CA GLY A 92 -0.95 1.19 2.01
C GLY A 92 -2.30 1.83 2.36
N PHE A 93 -2.39 2.45 3.55
CA PHE A 93 -3.53 3.27 3.90
C PHE A 93 -3.70 4.46 2.94
N TYR A 94 -2.63 5.22 2.68
CA TYR A 94 -2.68 6.32 1.72
C TYR A 94 -3.00 5.86 0.30
N ALA A 95 -2.50 4.70 -0.12
CA ALA A 95 -2.82 4.13 -1.42
C ALA A 95 -4.32 3.82 -1.54
N SER A 96 -4.97 3.40 -0.45
CA SER A 96 -6.43 3.20 -0.43
C SER A 96 -7.18 4.54 -0.55
N VAL A 97 -6.71 5.60 0.11
CA VAL A 97 -7.28 6.95 -0.03
C VAL A 97 -7.18 7.42 -1.48
N VAL A 98 -6.02 7.28 -2.11
CA VAL A 98 -5.82 7.63 -3.53
C VAL A 98 -6.72 6.80 -4.43
N ALA A 99 -6.78 5.48 -4.24
CA ALA A 99 -7.58 4.58 -5.06
C ALA A 99 -9.08 4.89 -4.97
N GLU A 100 -9.59 5.21 -3.78
CA GLU A 100 -11.00 5.62 -3.62
C GLU A 100 -11.27 6.98 -4.27
N ALA A 101 -10.33 7.92 -4.22
CA ALA A 101 -10.48 9.24 -4.85
C ALA A 101 -10.38 9.20 -6.38
N THR A 102 -9.50 8.35 -6.93
CA THR A 102 -9.16 8.37 -8.37
C THR A 102 -9.81 7.26 -9.18
N GLY A 103 -10.20 6.17 -8.53
CA GLY A 103 -10.65 4.96 -9.19
C GLY A 103 -9.53 4.04 -9.69
N TRP A 104 -8.27 4.31 -9.37
CA TRP A 104 -7.12 3.54 -9.83
C TRP A 104 -7.02 2.17 -9.17
N PRO A 105 -6.41 1.18 -9.84
CA PRO A 105 -5.96 -0.04 -9.20
C PRO A 105 -4.95 0.25 -8.09
N ALA A 106 -5.02 -0.52 -6.99
CA ALA A 106 -4.14 -0.36 -5.84
C ALA A 106 -3.48 -1.68 -5.44
N VAL A 107 -2.17 -1.65 -5.22
CA VAL A 107 -1.41 -2.73 -4.59
C VAL A 107 -1.04 -2.32 -3.18
N LEU A 108 -1.43 -3.13 -2.23
CA LEU A 108 -1.28 -2.86 -0.81
C LEU A 108 -0.40 -3.93 -0.18
N MET A 109 0.63 -3.53 0.53
CA MET A 109 1.59 -4.42 1.18
C MET A 109 1.53 -4.19 2.69
N ASN A 110 1.01 -5.16 3.44
CA ASN A 110 0.74 -5.06 4.87
C ASN A 110 0.12 -3.70 5.24
N PRO A 111 -1.04 -3.33 4.64
CA PRO A 111 -1.60 -1.99 4.78
C PRO A 111 -2.10 -1.72 6.19
N ALA A 112 -1.80 -0.54 6.74
CA ALA A 112 -2.43 -0.09 7.98
C ALA A 112 -3.94 0.09 7.76
N VAL A 113 -4.74 -0.48 8.66
CA VAL A 113 -6.22 -0.43 8.61
C VAL A 113 -6.75 0.73 9.44
N ASP A 114 -6.25 0.88 10.65
CA ASP A 114 -6.56 1.99 11.56
C ASP A 114 -5.27 2.71 12.00
N PRO A 115 -4.60 3.45 11.09
CA PRO A 115 -3.36 4.10 11.43
C PRO A 115 -3.51 5.19 12.50
N ALA A 116 -4.71 5.72 12.71
CA ALA A 116 -4.95 6.68 13.78
C ALA A 116 -4.82 6.05 15.17
N ARG A 117 -5.32 4.83 15.33
CA ARG A 117 -5.14 4.02 16.54
C ARG A 117 -3.67 3.60 16.69
N ASP A 118 -3.11 3.03 15.64
CA ASP A 118 -1.80 2.37 15.68
C ASP A 118 -0.67 3.38 15.90
N LEU A 119 -0.78 4.59 15.31
CA LEU A 119 0.25 5.61 15.43
C LEU A 119 0.06 6.56 16.63
N ALA A 120 -1.03 6.48 17.37
CA ALA A 120 -1.23 7.29 18.58
C ALA A 120 -0.11 7.09 19.63
N ALA A 121 0.46 5.88 19.71
CA ALA A 121 1.58 5.56 20.60
C ALA A 121 2.92 6.20 20.17
N TYR A 122 3.01 6.74 18.96
CA TYR A 122 4.22 7.33 18.40
C TYR A 122 4.23 8.86 18.44
N ILE A 123 3.25 9.49 19.12
CA ILE A 123 3.27 10.94 19.30
C ILE A 123 4.54 11.34 20.05
N GLY A 124 5.31 12.26 19.44
CA GLY A 124 6.59 12.69 19.99
C GLY A 124 7.69 12.73 18.93
N GLU A 125 8.92 12.77 19.40
CA GLU A 125 10.10 12.76 18.53
C GLU A 125 10.29 11.38 17.91
N GLN A 126 10.50 11.36 16.60
CA GLN A 126 10.70 10.15 15.79
C GLN A 126 11.97 10.32 14.94
N THR A 127 12.56 9.18 14.57
CA THR A 127 13.70 9.13 13.64
C THR A 127 13.34 8.38 12.37
N ALA A 128 13.85 8.81 11.23
CA ALA A 128 13.72 8.06 9.99
C ALA A 128 14.53 6.75 10.04
N PHE A 129 13.97 5.66 9.48
CA PHE A 129 14.67 4.36 9.47
C PHE A 129 15.94 4.36 8.61
N HIS A 130 15.94 5.12 7.51
CA HIS A 130 17.05 5.15 6.54
C HIS A 130 18.00 6.34 6.74
N ALA A 131 17.66 7.25 7.66
CA ALA A 131 18.46 8.41 8.05
C ALA A 131 18.26 8.67 9.55
N PRO A 132 18.89 7.89 10.45
CA PRO A 132 18.66 7.99 11.89
C PRO A 132 19.02 9.36 12.49
N GLU A 133 19.80 10.15 11.78
CA GLU A 133 20.12 11.54 12.09
C GLU A 133 18.96 12.51 11.77
N GLU A 134 18.07 12.14 10.88
CA GLU A 134 16.88 12.93 10.54
C GLU A 134 15.78 12.67 11.57
N ARG A 135 15.44 13.71 12.29
CA ARG A 135 14.40 13.68 13.31
C ARG A 135 13.22 14.51 12.88
N PHE A 136 12.03 14.04 13.24
CA PHE A 136 10.80 14.78 13.09
C PHE A 136 9.91 14.58 14.30
N PHE A 137 8.96 15.46 14.51
CA PHE A 137 8.00 15.35 15.60
C PHE A 137 6.65 14.89 15.04
N PHE A 138 6.16 13.71 15.46
CA PHE A 138 4.82 13.24 15.15
C PHE A 138 3.85 13.87 16.14
N ARG A 139 2.96 14.74 15.64
CA ARG A 139 2.07 15.57 16.46
C ARG A 139 0.75 14.87 16.75
N ALA A 140 0.12 15.15 17.89
CA ALA A 140 -1.20 14.63 18.24
C ALA A 140 -2.26 14.93 17.16
N GLN A 141 -2.23 16.12 16.55
CA GLN A 141 -3.13 16.50 15.46
C GLN A 141 -3.04 15.56 14.24
N TYR A 142 -1.89 14.91 14.01
CA TYR A 142 -1.72 13.97 12.88
C TYR A 142 -2.58 12.72 13.03
N VAL A 143 -2.89 12.35 14.25
CA VAL A 143 -3.85 11.26 14.53
C VAL A 143 -5.25 11.65 14.06
N ASP A 144 -5.66 12.91 14.25
CA ASP A 144 -6.96 13.41 13.78
C ASP A 144 -6.99 13.57 12.25
N GLU A 145 -5.86 13.99 11.66
CA GLU A 145 -5.69 14.01 10.20
C GLU A 145 -5.85 12.61 9.59
N LEU A 146 -5.28 11.56 10.22
CA LEU A 146 -5.45 10.17 9.77
C LEU A 146 -6.91 9.72 9.85
N ARG A 147 -7.62 10.07 10.92
CA ARG A 147 -9.07 9.77 11.04
C ARG A 147 -9.88 10.44 9.95
N ALA A 148 -9.58 11.71 9.67
CA ALA A 148 -10.28 12.47 8.65
C ALA A 148 -10.03 11.94 7.22
N LEU A 149 -8.86 11.36 6.96
CA LEU A 149 -8.49 10.77 5.67
C LEU A 149 -9.07 9.36 5.46
N ALA A 150 -9.46 8.66 6.54
CA ALA A 150 -9.86 7.27 6.44
C ALA A 150 -11.08 7.08 5.52
N PRO A 151 -10.98 6.24 4.47
CA PRO A 151 -12.13 5.93 3.63
C PRO A 151 -13.21 5.22 4.46
N ALA A 152 -14.45 5.70 4.40
CA ALA A 152 -15.57 5.08 5.13
C ALA A 152 -15.76 3.61 4.74
N ALA A 153 -15.54 3.29 3.48
CA ALA A 153 -15.56 1.93 2.94
C ALA A 153 -14.53 1.80 1.81
N ILE A 154 -14.11 0.56 1.55
CA ILE A 154 -13.39 0.22 0.33
C ILE A 154 -14.41 -0.18 -0.71
N THR A 155 -14.44 0.54 -1.81
CA THR A 155 -15.36 0.30 -2.90
C THR A 155 -14.66 -0.41 -4.05
N ARG A 156 -15.43 -1.14 -4.91
CA ARG A 156 -14.88 -1.80 -6.11
C ARG A 156 -13.64 -2.65 -5.78
N LEU A 157 -13.83 -3.62 -4.89
CA LEU A 157 -12.78 -4.49 -4.33
C LEU A 157 -11.93 -5.19 -5.41
N GLU A 158 -12.47 -5.37 -6.60
CA GLU A 158 -11.75 -5.93 -7.76
C GLU A 158 -10.53 -5.10 -8.19
N ARG A 159 -10.44 -3.82 -7.77
CA ARG A 159 -9.28 -2.94 -8.04
C ARG A 159 -8.12 -3.14 -7.09
N TYR A 160 -8.30 -3.89 -6.01
CA TYR A 160 -7.33 -4.00 -4.95
C TYR A 160 -6.61 -5.34 -4.98
N PHE A 161 -5.30 -5.30 -4.86
CA PHE A 161 -4.46 -6.46 -4.59
C PHE A 161 -3.73 -6.24 -3.26
N ALA A 162 -4.07 -7.03 -2.25
CA ALA A 162 -3.47 -6.96 -0.93
C ALA A 162 -2.52 -8.14 -0.71
N VAL A 163 -1.25 -7.86 -0.47
CA VAL A 163 -0.24 -8.82 0.01
C VAL A 163 -0.18 -8.66 1.52
N ILE A 164 -0.54 -9.71 2.24
CA ILE A 164 -0.72 -9.68 3.69
C ILE A 164 0.09 -10.81 4.32
N ALA A 165 1.03 -10.46 5.20
CA ALA A 165 1.84 -11.40 5.95
C ALA A 165 1.17 -11.77 7.29
N GLN A 166 0.98 -13.06 7.55
CA GLN A 166 0.46 -13.54 8.84
C GLN A 166 1.47 -13.38 9.97
N GLY A 167 2.76 -13.28 9.62
CA GLY A 167 3.85 -13.01 10.55
C GLY A 167 4.11 -11.53 10.80
N ASP A 168 3.24 -10.62 10.33
CA ASP A 168 3.37 -9.18 10.61
C ASP A 168 3.32 -8.94 12.13
N GLU A 169 4.43 -8.44 12.67
CA GLU A 169 4.62 -8.24 14.11
C GLU A 169 4.13 -6.87 14.59
N LEU A 170 3.75 -5.99 13.66
CA LEU A 170 3.30 -4.63 13.98
C LEU A 170 1.81 -4.43 13.80
N LEU A 171 1.22 -5.04 12.78
CA LEU A 171 -0.18 -4.83 12.39
C LEU A 171 -0.93 -6.16 12.32
N SER A 172 -2.19 -6.16 12.71
CA SER A 172 -3.04 -7.34 12.67
C SER A 172 -3.37 -7.75 11.23
N TRP A 173 -2.84 -8.89 10.79
CA TRP A 173 -3.18 -9.45 9.49
C TRP A 173 -4.68 -9.79 9.37
N GLN A 174 -5.35 -10.13 10.47
CA GLN A 174 -6.78 -10.42 10.51
C GLN A 174 -7.59 -9.16 10.17
N GLU A 175 -7.19 -7.99 10.69
CA GLU A 175 -7.83 -6.72 10.36
C GLU A 175 -7.62 -6.37 8.89
N MET A 176 -6.42 -6.58 8.36
CA MET A 176 -6.13 -6.37 6.93
C MET A 176 -7.00 -7.28 6.06
N ALA A 177 -7.04 -8.59 6.38
CA ALA A 177 -7.84 -9.56 5.63
C ALA A 177 -9.34 -9.25 5.70
N ALA A 178 -9.84 -8.77 6.84
CA ALA A 178 -11.22 -8.36 7.00
C ALA A 178 -11.54 -7.07 6.21
N ARG A 179 -10.65 -6.08 6.24
CA ARG A 179 -10.82 -4.80 5.53
C ARG A 179 -10.90 -4.97 4.02
N TYR A 180 -10.10 -5.90 3.48
CA TYR A 180 -10.01 -6.16 2.04
C TYR A 180 -10.68 -7.48 1.65
N ALA A 181 -11.63 -7.96 2.46
CA ALA A 181 -12.41 -9.14 2.15
C ALA A 181 -13.18 -8.96 0.82
N GLY A 182 -12.93 -9.85 -0.15
CA GLY A 182 -13.49 -9.76 -1.50
C GLY A 182 -12.58 -9.07 -2.53
N ALA A 183 -11.45 -8.50 -2.11
CA ALA A 183 -10.39 -8.07 -3.01
C ALA A 183 -9.51 -9.27 -3.45
N HIS A 184 -8.54 -9.02 -4.33
CA HIS A 184 -7.47 -9.98 -4.59
C HIS A 184 -6.54 -10.00 -3.39
N VAL A 185 -6.51 -11.08 -2.63
CA VAL A 185 -5.68 -11.22 -1.43
C VAL A 185 -4.63 -12.31 -1.64
N HIS A 186 -3.36 -11.95 -1.47
CA HIS A 186 -2.23 -12.86 -1.37
C HIS A 186 -1.81 -12.94 0.10
N LEU A 187 -2.36 -13.94 0.80
CA LEU A 187 -2.08 -14.19 2.20
C LEU A 187 -0.84 -15.07 2.33
N LEU A 188 0.16 -14.61 3.06
CA LEU A 188 1.43 -15.28 3.28
C LEU A 188 1.40 -15.96 4.66
N GLU A 189 1.69 -17.25 4.72
CA GLU A 189 1.72 -18.02 5.98
C GLU A 189 2.90 -17.67 6.89
N GLY A 190 3.79 -16.81 6.44
CA GLY A 190 4.94 -16.30 7.18
C GLY A 190 5.20 -14.86 6.81
N SER A 191 6.48 -14.56 6.55
CA SER A 191 6.96 -13.21 6.28
C SER A 191 6.81 -12.29 7.51
N ASP A 192 7.10 -11.01 7.35
CA ASP A 192 7.12 -10.01 8.41
C ASP A 192 6.46 -8.70 7.95
N HIS A 193 6.39 -7.69 8.82
CA HIS A 193 5.85 -6.38 8.47
C HIS A 193 6.59 -5.75 7.28
N ALA A 194 7.89 -5.93 7.21
CA ALA A 194 8.72 -5.38 6.16
C ALA A 194 8.53 -6.09 4.80
N LEU A 195 7.93 -7.29 4.76
CA LEU A 195 7.98 -8.22 3.63
C LEU A 195 9.43 -8.43 3.19
N SER A 196 10.25 -8.98 4.09
CA SER A 196 11.68 -9.20 3.85
C SER A 196 11.93 -10.13 2.65
N ASP A 197 10.96 -10.95 2.32
CA ASP A 197 10.88 -11.84 1.16
C ASP A 197 10.16 -11.21 -0.06
N PHE A 198 10.09 -9.89 -0.14
CA PHE A 198 9.35 -9.14 -1.16
C PHE A 198 9.60 -9.62 -2.60
N GLU A 199 10.82 -10.06 -2.90
CA GLU A 199 11.18 -10.50 -4.25
C GLU A 199 10.42 -11.76 -4.69
N GLU A 200 10.05 -12.62 -3.75
CA GLU A 200 9.24 -13.81 -4.03
C GLU A 200 7.79 -13.43 -4.40
N HIS A 201 7.34 -12.28 -3.94
CA HIS A 201 5.97 -11.78 -4.14
C HIS A 201 5.85 -10.76 -5.28
N LEU A 202 6.96 -10.18 -5.71
CA LEU A 202 6.99 -9.22 -6.81
C LEU A 202 6.31 -9.74 -8.09
N PRO A 203 6.49 -10.99 -8.53
CA PRO A 203 5.80 -11.50 -9.72
C PRO A 203 4.28 -11.47 -9.61
N HIS A 204 3.70 -11.63 -8.42
CA HIS A 204 2.26 -11.54 -8.20
C HIS A 204 1.76 -10.09 -8.34
N ILE A 205 2.54 -9.13 -7.84
CA ILE A 205 2.27 -7.69 -7.97
C ILE A 205 2.31 -7.28 -9.45
N LEU A 206 3.36 -7.69 -10.16
CA LEU A 206 3.53 -7.38 -11.59
C LEU A 206 2.38 -7.95 -12.42
N ARG A 207 1.99 -9.20 -12.14
CA ARG A 207 0.85 -9.85 -12.82
C ARG A 207 -0.45 -9.09 -12.59
N PHE A 208 -0.73 -8.65 -11.37
CA PHE A 208 -1.92 -7.87 -11.07
C PHE A 208 -1.91 -6.53 -11.83
N LEU A 209 -0.76 -5.88 -11.90
CA LEU A 209 -0.55 -4.63 -12.65
C LEU A 209 -0.44 -4.85 -14.17
N GLN A 210 -0.48 -6.10 -14.65
CA GLN A 210 -0.27 -6.46 -16.07
C GLN A 210 1.04 -5.93 -16.65
N LEU A 211 2.07 -5.96 -15.82
CA LEU A 211 3.44 -5.71 -16.21
C LEU A 211 4.11 -7.03 -16.64
N PRO A 212 5.09 -7.02 -17.56
CA PRO A 212 5.72 -8.23 -18.13
C PRO A 212 6.39 -9.10 -17.07
#